data_efe08e751f2cb58f0a1271885f57e1a6
#
_entry.id   efe08e751f2cb58f0a1271885f57e1a6
#
_cell.length_a   1.000
_cell.length_b   1.000
_cell.length_c   1.000
_cell.angle_alpha   90.00
_cell.angle_beta   90.00
_cell.angle_gamma   90.00
#
_symmetry.space_group_name_H-M   'P 1'
#
loop_
_entity.id
_entity.type
_entity.pdbx_description
1 polymer ?
#
loop_
_entity_poly.entity_id
_entity_poly.type
_entity_poly.pdbx_seq_one_letter_code
_entity_poly.pdbx_strand_id
1 'polypeptide(L)'
;TLVPQGTLAEKIRAAAYGLGGVLTPVGLGTPMETELDELGRKKEVMVIDGKKWLFERPLHADYSFIRATVADEFGNYYCAKATRNFNLVMAGAADHTVIAPEKIVKVGETDSDMWQVAGVLVESIVEGEERWQI
;
A
#
# COMPACT_ATOMS: atom_id res chain seq x y z
N THR A 1 6.36 10.77 -13.00
CA THR A 1 5.05 11.37 -12.68
C THR A 1 5.03 11.80 -11.23
N LEU A 2 4.59 13.02 -10.95
CA LEU A 2 4.36 13.48 -9.58
C LEU A 2 2.95 13.09 -9.14
N VAL A 3 2.82 12.51 -7.96
CA VAL A 3 1.52 12.12 -7.39
C VAL A 3 1.44 12.70 -5.98
N PRO A 4 0.35 13.38 -5.61
CA PRO A 4 0.15 13.82 -4.23
C PRO A 4 0.17 12.62 -3.28
N GLN A 5 0.81 12.76 -2.12
CA GLN A 5 1.02 11.63 -1.20
C GLN A 5 -0.28 10.93 -0.81
N GLY A 6 -1.34 11.67 -0.47
CA GLY A 6 -2.63 11.07 -0.15
C GLY A 6 -3.27 10.33 -1.33
N THR A 7 -3.14 10.89 -2.55
CA THR A 7 -3.60 10.21 -3.77
C THR A 7 -2.81 8.93 -4.01
N LEU A 8 -1.49 8.94 -3.82
CA LEU A 8 -0.65 7.75 -3.94
C LEU A 8 -1.10 6.65 -2.98
N ALA A 9 -1.32 7.00 -1.71
CA ALA A 9 -1.80 6.04 -0.70
C ALA A 9 -3.14 5.42 -1.10
N GLU A 10 -4.08 6.23 -1.57
CA GLU A 10 -5.39 5.75 -2.00
C GLU A 10 -5.36 4.91 -3.29
N LYS A 11 -4.47 5.23 -4.23
CA LYS A 11 -4.24 4.40 -5.42
C LYS A 11 -3.73 3.00 -5.05
N ILE A 12 -2.77 2.92 -4.13
CA ILE A 12 -2.25 1.65 -3.61
C ILE A 12 -3.36 0.91 -2.86
N ARG A 13 -4.08 1.61 -1.99
CA ARG A 13 -5.20 1.01 -1.25
C ARG A 13 -6.30 0.50 -2.20
N ALA A 14 -6.62 1.24 -3.25
CA ALA A 14 -7.60 0.81 -4.24
C ALA A 14 -7.15 -0.49 -4.95
N ALA A 15 -5.88 -0.62 -5.28
CA ALA A 15 -5.33 -1.86 -5.83
C ALA A 15 -5.45 -3.01 -4.82
N ALA A 16 -5.06 -2.79 -3.57
CA ALA A 16 -5.10 -3.80 -2.52
C ALA A 16 -6.51 -4.37 -2.25
N TYR A 17 -7.54 -3.55 -2.44
CA TYR A 17 -8.93 -3.94 -2.21
C TYR A 17 -9.72 -4.25 -3.50
N GLY A 18 -9.06 -4.33 -4.65
CA GLY A 18 -9.71 -4.64 -5.93
C GLY A 18 -10.68 -3.56 -6.40
N LEU A 19 -10.49 -2.30 -5.99
CA LEU A 19 -11.32 -1.18 -6.42
C LEU A 19 -10.87 -0.69 -7.79
N GLY A 20 -11.82 -0.21 -8.61
CA GLY A 20 -11.53 0.29 -9.96
C GLY A 20 -10.76 1.62 -10.02
N GLY A 21 -10.58 2.29 -8.91
CA GLY A 21 -9.87 3.56 -8.77
C GLY A 21 -10.43 4.44 -7.67
N VAL A 22 -9.95 5.66 -7.61
CA VAL A 22 -10.40 6.66 -6.64
C VAL A 22 -10.74 7.98 -7.33
N LEU A 23 -11.70 8.70 -6.78
CA LEU A 23 -12.07 10.03 -7.21
C LEU A 23 -11.55 11.03 -6.18
N THR A 24 -10.78 12.00 -6.65
CA THR A 24 -10.18 13.02 -5.78
C THR A 24 -10.31 14.41 -6.40
N PRO A 25 -10.53 15.46 -5.62
CA PRO A 25 -10.45 16.84 -6.11
C PRO A 25 -8.99 17.33 -6.17
N VAL A 26 -8.06 16.59 -5.59
CA VAL A 26 -6.63 16.97 -5.51
C VAL A 26 -6.00 16.88 -6.90
N GLY A 27 -5.38 17.97 -7.34
CA GLY A 27 -4.76 18.06 -8.66
C GLY A 27 -5.63 18.76 -9.72
N LEU A 28 -6.94 18.94 -9.50
CA LEU A 28 -7.79 19.71 -10.41
C LEU A 28 -7.30 21.16 -10.54
N GLY A 29 -7.29 21.69 -11.77
CA GLY A 29 -6.83 23.03 -12.08
C GLY A 29 -5.30 23.22 -11.96
N THR A 30 -4.55 22.15 -11.80
CA THR A 30 -3.08 22.16 -11.77
C THR A 30 -2.52 21.38 -12.96
N PRO A 31 -1.22 21.49 -13.28
CA PRO A 31 -0.60 20.66 -14.31
C PRO A 31 -0.83 19.15 -14.13
N MET A 32 -1.04 18.68 -12.91
CA MET A 32 -1.30 17.27 -12.60
C MET A 32 -2.60 16.74 -13.21
N GLU A 33 -3.58 17.61 -13.50
CA GLU A 33 -4.83 17.23 -14.15
C GLU A 33 -4.59 16.69 -15.57
N THR A 34 -3.58 17.23 -16.26
CA THR A 34 -3.27 16.91 -17.66
C THR A 34 -2.06 16.00 -17.82
N GLU A 35 -1.33 15.72 -16.74
CA GLU A 35 -0.23 14.76 -16.78
C GLU A 35 -0.72 13.34 -17.07
N LEU A 36 0.15 12.56 -17.68
CA LEU A 36 -0.09 11.13 -17.87
C LEU A 36 0.10 10.39 -16.54
N ASP A 37 -0.63 9.29 -16.37
CA ASP A 37 -0.41 8.38 -15.26
C ASP A 37 0.92 7.60 -15.41
N GLU A 38 1.21 6.71 -14.48
CA GLU A 38 2.46 5.94 -14.43
C GLU A 38 2.64 5.01 -15.64
N LEU A 39 1.54 4.69 -16.32
CA LEU A 39 1.53 3.86 -17.53
C LEU A 39 1.36 4.67 -18.82
N GLY A 40 1.54 6.00 -18.76
CA GLY A 40 1.43 6.88 -19.92
C GLY A 40 -0.01 7.12 -20.42
N ARG A 41 -1.01 6.84 -19.60
CA ARG A 41 -2.43 7.04 -19.96
C ARG A 41 -2.92 8.41 -19.48
N LYS A 42 -3.81 9.01 -20.24
CA LYS A 42 -4.47 10.26 -19.82
C LYS A 42 -5.33 10.04 -18.59
N LYS A 43 -5.28 10.99 -17.67
CA LYS A 43 -6.21 11.09 -16.55
C LYS A 43 -7.57 11.56 -17.05
N GLU A 44 -8.60 11.21 -16.32
CA GLU A 44 -9.99 11.53 -16.67
C GLU A 44 -10.60 12.42 -15.59
N VAL A 45 -11.31 13.47 -16.01
CA VAL A 45 -12.12 14.31 -15.11
C VAL A 45 -13.57 13.88 -15.24
N MET A 46 -14.15 13.47 -14.12
CA MET A 46 -15.55 13.05 -14.02
C MET A 46 -16.36 14.12 -13.32
N VAL A 47 -17.61 14.28 -13.73
CA VAL A 47 -18.57 15.17 -13.05
C VAL A 47 -19.62 14.31 -12.36
N ILE A 48 -19.69 14.39 -11.04
CA ILE A 48 -20.67 13.67 -10.23
C ILE A 48 -21.37 14.71 -9.34
N ASP A 49 -22.67 14.75 -9.40
CA ASP A 49 -23.51 15.70 -8.64
C ASP A 49 -23.04 17.17 -8.81
N GLY A 50 -22.67 17.54 -10.04
CA GLY A 50 -22.21 18.88 -10.39
C GLY A 50 -20.79 19.23 -9.93
N LYS A 51 -20.07 18.31 -9.29
CA LYS A 51 -18.68 18.49 -8.84
C LYS A 51 -17.70 17.74 -9.74
N LYS A 52 -16.58 18.39 -10.05
CA LYS A 52 -15.48 17.77 -10.79
C LYS A 52 -14.63 16.93 -9.87
N TRP A 53 -14.21 15.78 -10.39
CA TRP A 53 -13.32 14.83 -9.73
C TRP A 53 -12.28 14.35 -10.73
N LEU A 54 -11.04 14.24 -10.31
CA LEU A 54 -10.00 13.57 -11.05
C LEU A 54 -10.06 12.07 -10.74
N PHE A 55 -10.17 11.25 -11.78
CA PHE A 55 -10.13 9.81 -11.62
C PHE A 55 -8.69 9.31 -11.66
N GLU A 56 -8.28 8.70 -10.58
CA GLU A 56 -6.96 8.08 -10.41
C GLU A 56 -7.10 6.56 -10.39
N ARG A 57 -6.43 5.89 -11.33
CA ARG A 57 -6.47 4.43 -11.45
C ARG A 57 -5.71 3.78 -10.30
N PRO A 58 -6.07 2.53 -9.90
CA PRO A 58 -5.33 1.79 -8.90
C PRO A 58 -3.86 1.65 -9.30
N LEU A 59 -2.98 1.68 -8.33
CA LEU A 59 -1.55 1.41 -8.54
C LEU A 59 -1.24 0.02 -8.01
N HIS A 60 -1.13 -0.92 -8.92
CA HIS A 60 -0.76 -2.31 -8.68
C HIS A 60 0.72 -2.54 -9.02
N ALA A 61 1.36 -3.50 -8.38
CA ALA A 61 2.74 -3.87 -8.62
C ALA A 61 2.91 -5.39 -8.73
N ASP A 62 3.97 -5.85 -9.38
CA ASP A 62 4.31 -7.28 -9.41
C ASP A 62 4.83 -7.72 -8.04
N TYR A 63 5.65 -6.89 -7.39
CA TYR A 63 6.24 -7.17 -6.09
C TYR A 63 6.07 -6.03 -5.09
N SER A 64 5.80 -6.38 -3.83
CA SER A 64 5.93 -5.47 -2.71
C SER A 64 6.94 -5.99 -1.69
N PHE A 65 7.84 -5.12 -1.25
CA PHE A 65 8.84 -5.40 -0.22
C PHE A 65 8.51 -4.60 1.02
N ILE A 66 8.20 -5.28 2.10
CA ILE A 66 7.67 -4.69 3.31
C ILE A 66 8.58 -4.99 4.49
N ARG A 67 8.93 -3.95 5.25
CA ARG A 67 9.56 -4.12 6.55
C ARG A 67 8.50 -4.17 7.63
N ALA A 68 8.45 -5.26 8.39
CA ALA A 68 7.60 -5.41 9.55
C ALA A 68 8.41 -5.35 10.85
N THR A 69 7.77 -5.02 11.97
CA THR A 69 8.41 -5.08 13.28
C THR A 69 8.39 -6.50 13.82
N VAL A 70 7.24 -7.15 13.77
CA VAL A 70 7.06 -8.55 14.17
C VAL A 70 6.20 -9.23 13.14
N ALA A 71 6.52 -10.48 12.80
CA ALA A 71 5.65 -11.37 12.06
C ALA A 71 5.60 -12.75 12.72
N ASP A 72 4.52 -13.48 12.52
CA ASP A 72 4.49 -14.90 12.82
C ASP A 72 4.91 -15.74 11.60
N GLU A 73 5.09 -17.05 11.81
CA GLU A 73 5.49 -18.00 10.77
C GLU A 73 4.44 -18.13 9.63
N PHE A 74 3.20 -17.66 9.83
CA PHE A 74 2.15 -17.59 8.81
C PHE A 74 2.20 -16.30 7.98
N GLY A 75 3.02 -15.31 8.39
CA GLY A 75 3.12 -14.03 7.71
C GLY A 75 2.14 -12.98 8.23
N ASN A 76 1.37 -13.25 9.29
CA ASN A 76 0.66 -12.17 9.96
C ASN A 76 1.68 -11.19 10.53
N TYR A 77 1.50 -9.89 10.32
CA TYR A 77 2.51 -8.95 10.77
C TYR A 77 1.97 -7.67 11.39
N TYR A 78 2.85 -7.06 12.16
CA TYR A 78 2.66 -5.81 12.87
C TYR A 78 3.78 -4.84 12.53
N CYS A 79 3.42 -3.59 12.28
CA CYS A 79 4.33 -2.47 12.06
C CYS A 79 4.22 -1.48 13.22
N ALA A 80 5.31 -1.20 13.90
CA ALA A 80 5.36 -0.26 15.01
C ALA A 80 5.55 1.17 14.52
N LYS A 81 5.00 2.14 15.26
CA LYS A 81 5.26 3.58 15.10
C LYS A 81 5.10 4.04 13.64
N ALA A 82 6.11 4.75 13.11
CA ALA A 82 6.11 5.30 11.75
C ALA A 82 6.26 4.25 10.64
N THR A 83 6.67 3.03 10.95
CA THR A 83 6.74 1.94 9.96
C THR A 83 5.35 1.49 9.47
N ARG A 84 4.28 1.94 10.12
CA ARG A 84 2.90 1.70 9.69
C ARG A 84 2.58 2.29 8.33
N ASN A 85 3.22 3.36 7.92
CA ASN A 85 2.96 4.17 6.74
C ASN A 85 2.37 3.37 5.55
N PHE A 86 3.09 3.21 4.45
CA PHE A 86 2.65 2.43 3.29
C PHE A 86 2.70 0.90 3.51
N ASN A 87 3.46 0.41 4.50
CA ASN A 87 3.66 -1.02 4.73
C ASN A 87 2.35 -1.78 4.98
N LEU A 88 1.31 -1.12 5.48
CA LEU A 88 0.01 -1.77 5.72
C LEU A 88 -0.83 -1.92 4.45
N VAL A 89 -0.74 -0.96 3.53
CA VAL A 89 -1.59 -0.97 2.32
C VAL A 89 -0.91 -1.65 1.13
N MET A 90 0.41 -1.74 1.14
CA MET A 90 1.17 -2.33 0.03
C MET A 90 0.99 -3.85 -0.07
N ALA A 91 0.73 -4.52 1.04
CA ALA A 91 0.65 -5.98 1.08
C ALA A 91 -0.38 -6.58 0.11
N GLY A 92 -1.54 -5.94 -0.03
CA GLY A 92 -2.57 -6.41 -0.96
C GLY A 92 -2.49 -5.80 -2.36
N ALA A 93 -1.53 -4.89 -2.60
CA ALA A 93 -1.43 -4.13 -3.85
C ALA A 93 -0.43 -4.74 -4.84
N ALA A 94 0.14 -5.90 -4.56
CA ALA A 94 1.09 -6.59 -5.42
C ALA A 94 0.69 -8.04 -5.62
N ASP A 95 1.17 -8.65 -6.71
CA ASP A 95 0.99 -10.07 -6.97
C ASP A 95 1.82 -10.91 -5.99
N HIS A 96 3.02 -10.43 -5.63
CA HIS A 96 3.94 -11.09 -4.74
C HIS A 96 4.36 -10.17 -3.60
N THR A 97 4.03 -10.55 -2.36
CA THR A 97 4.40 -9.77 -1.17
C THR A 97 5.45 -10.48 -0.36
N VAL A 98 6.59 -9.83 -0.20
CA VAL A 98 7.73 -10.29 0.59
C VAL A 98 7.88 -9.39 1.81
N ILE A 99 7.89 -9.97 3.00
CA ILE A 99 8.10 -9.22 4.23
C ILE A 99 9.47 -9.55 4.86
N ALA A 100 10.12 -8.55 5.43
CA ALA A 100 11.35 -8.68 6.21
C ALA A 100 11.09 -8.16 7.64
N PRO A 101 10.58 -9.01 8.56
CA PRO A 101 10.33 -8.62 9.93
C PRO A 101 11.63 -8.53 10.73
N GLU A 102 11.65 -7.65 11.74
CA GLU A 102 12.75 -7.57 12.72
C GLU A 102 12.75 -8.77 13.68
N LYS A 103 11.58 -9.38 13.90
CA LYS A 103 11.40 -10.54 14.75
C LYS A 103 10.35 -11.47 14.16
N ILE A 104 10.66 -12.76 14.08
CA ILE A 104 9.72 -13.82 13.74
C ILE A 104 9.34 -14.55 15.04
N VAL A 105 8.05 -14.79 15.23
CA VAL A 105 7.49 -15.50 16.37
C VAL A 105 6.69 -16.72 15.90
N LYS A 106 6.46 -17.68 16.78
CA LYS A 106 5.60 -18.83 16.47
C LYS A 106 4.14 -18.41 16.41
N VAL A 107 3.38 -19.13 15.61
CA VAL A 107 1.91 -18.98 15.56
C VAL A 107 1.32 -19.19 16.95
N GLY A 108 0.49 -18.24 17.41
CA GLY A 108 -0.15 -18.29 18.72
C GLY A 108 0.74 -17.79 19.89
N GLU A 109 1.99 -17.43 19.63
CA GLU A 109 2.87 -16.83 20.65
C GLU A 109 2.49 -15.38 20.98
N THR A 110 1.83 -14.71 20.08
CA THR A 110 1.40 -13.30 20.19
C THR A 110 -0.13 -13.21 20.13
N ASP A 111 -0.69 -12.25 20.85
CA ASP A 111 -2.12 -11.95 20.78
C ASP A 111 -2.55 -11.67 19.34
N SER A 112 -3.57 -12.39 18.87
CA SER A 112 -4.10 -12.27 17.51
C SER A 112 -4.60 -10.85 17.18
N ASP A 113 -5.07 -10.10 18.16
CA ASP A 113 -5.56 -8.73 17.99
C ASP A 113 -4.43 -7.73 17.69
N MET A 114 -3.18 -8.13 17.87
CA MET A 114 -2.02 -7.33 17.55
C MET A 114 -1.73 -7.23 16.05
N TRP A 115 -2.19 -8.19 15.26
CA TRP A 115 -1.88 -8.26 13.85
C TRP A 115 -2.60 -7.16 13.06
N GLN A 116 -1.85 -6.42 12.28
CA GLN A 116 -2.37 -5.33 11.44
C GLN A 116 -2.62 -5.78 10.00
N VAL A 117 -1.90 -6.78 9.54
CA VAL A 117 -2.03 -7.38 8.22
C VAL A 117 -2.02 -8.89 8.35
N ALA A 118 -2.98 -9.52 7.70
CA ALA A 118 -3.13 -10.97 7.70
C ALA A 118 -2.12 -11.64 6.77
N GLY A 119 -1.54 -12.74 7.21
CA GLY A 119 -0.53 -13.51 6.47
C GLY A 119 -1.00 -14.04 5.12
N VAL A 120 -2.31 -14.12 4.88
CA VAL A 120 -2.86 -14.52 3.58
C VAL A 120 -2.41 -13.59 2.43
N LEU A 121 -2.00 -12.37 2.74
CA LEU A 121 -1.47 -11.41 1.77
C LEU A 121 0.05 -11.51 1.59
N VAL A 122 0.71 -12.41 2.31
CA VAL A 122 2.17 -12.55 2.33
C VAL A 122 2.56 -13.86 1.68
N GLU A 123 3.40 -13.79 0.66
CA GLU A 123 3.92 -14.98 -0.01
C GLU A 123 5.22 -15.48 0.60
N SER A 124 6.08 -14.57 1.03
CA SER A 124 7.41 -14.92 1.51
C SER A 124 7.83 -14.08 2.72
N ILE A 125 8.49 -14.74 3.66
CA ILE A 125 9.13 -14.11 4.82
C ILE A 125 10.63 -14.27 4.66
N VAL A 126 11.35 -13.17 4.73
CA VAL A 126 12.82 -13.14 4.70
C VAL A 126 13.30 -12.70 6.07
N GLU A 127 14.21 -13.45 6.67
CA GLU A 127 14.82 -13.08 7.94
C GLU A 127 15.62 -11.79 7.73
N GLY A 128 15.21 -10.72 8.41
CA GLY A 128 15.84 -9.41 8.29
C GLY A 128 17.13 -9.38 9.11
N GLU A 129 18.16 -8.75 8.57
CA GLU A 129 19.35 -8.41 9.34
C GLU A 129 19.03 -7.32 10.39
N GLU A 130 19.89 -7.26 11.42
CA GLU A 130 19.71 -6.42 12.60
C GLU A 130 19.39 -4.94 12.30
N ARG A 131 18.71 -4.35 13.25
CA ARG A 131 18.23 -2.97 13.33
C ARG A 131 19.14 -1.94 12.68
N TRP A 132 18.62 -1.25 11.68
CA TRP A 132 19.10 0.10 11.39
C TRP A 132 18.85 0.96 12.62
N GLN A 133 19.91 1.27 13.35
CA GLN A 133 19.86 2.32 14.38
C GLN A 133 19.79 3.66 13.64
N ILE A 134 18.60 4.24 13.62
CA ILE A 134 18.40 5.65 13.30
C ILE A 134 18.16 6.39 14.60
#